data_701c42a26512c1e99dc1e8a0a6e27b9e
#
_entry.id   701c42a26512c1e99dc1e8a0a6e27b9e
#
_cell.length_a   1.000
_cell.length_b   1.000
_cell.length_c   1.000
_cell.angle_alpha   90.00
_cell.angle_beta   90.00
_cell.angle_gamma   90.00
#
_symmetry.space_group_name_H-M   'P 1'
#
loop_
_entity.id
_entity.type
_entity.pdbx_description
1 polymer ?
#
loop_
_entity_poly.entity_id
_entity_poly.type
_entity_poly.pdbx_seq_one_letter_code
_entity_poly.pdbx_strand_id
1 'polypeptide(L)'
;IFGNPQTATTAANQKPTDFFGNTLPGGSQVFGGFRPDNAVSKNRQSVAGYVDFALNITDWFLADAAARYENYSDFGSTFNYKLASRIKVADNFNLRFAGSTGFRAPSIHQIYYNVTSTLFTSGQLLEVGTFSNDSKIANLLGIPKLKQETSKSASVGFTYKIPLANLTITADGYFTRIDDRILLTGQFSRAAVSAVAKAAYDEAQVNATQFFVNAID
;
A
#
# COMPACT_ATOMS: atom_id res chain seq x y z
N ILE A 1 -1.83 31.49 -1.87
CA ILE A 1 -0.69 31.09 -1.05
C ILE A 1 -1.16 31.15 0.40
N PHE A 2 -1.70 30.05 0.88
CA PHE A 2 -2.11 29.94 2.28
C PHE A 2 -0.99 29.21 3.03
N GLY A 3 0.04 29.97 3.43
CA GLY A 3 1.08 29.45 4.31
C GLY A 3 0.47 29.01 5.65
N ASN A 4 0.98 27.92 6.21
CA ASN A 4 0.64 27.55 7.59
C ASN A 4 1.01 28.73 8.50
N PRO A 5 0.06 29.35 9.20
CA PRO A 5 0.37 30.51 10.07
C PRO A 5 1.40 30.18 11.16
N GLN A 6 1.61 28.91 11.48
CA GLN A 6 2.62 28.47 12.45
C GLN A 6 4.05 28.43 11.85
N THR A 7 4.19 28.39 10.53
CA THR A 7 5.49 28.39 9.85
C THR A 7 5.81 29.75 9.21
N ALA A 8 4.85 30.67 9.15
CA ALA A 8 5.14 32.05 8.78
C ALA A 8 6.09 32.62 9.82
N THR A 9 7.30 32.94 9.45
CA THR A 9 8.24 33.75 10.20
C THR A 9 7.69 35.19 10.27
N THR A 10 6.55 35.36 10.90
CA THR A 10 6.11 36.66 11.36
C THR A 10 6.95 37.03 12.56
N ALA A 11 7.38 38.27 12.60
CA ALA A 11 8.14 38.84 13.66
C ALA A 11 7.67 38.28 15.01
N ALA A 12 8.61 37.67 15.75
CA ALA A 12 8.41 37.19 17.08
C ALA A 12 7.31 36.12 17.29
N ASN A 13 7.50 34.93 16.80
CA ASN A 13 6.89 33.69 17.32
C ASN A 13 5.42 33.79 17.82
N GLN A 14 4.64 34.74 17.31
CA GLN A 14 3.24 34.89 17.67
C GLN A 14 2.41 33.89 16.90
N LYS A 15 2.17 32.75 17.54
CA LYS A 15 1.13 31.84 17.08
C LYS A 15 -0.22 32.56 17.23
N PRO A 16 -1.05 32.61 16.17
CA PRO A 16 -2.38 33.16 16.28
C PRO A 16 -3.16 32.38 17.35
N THR A 17 -3.88 33.09 18.18
CA THR A 17 -4.74 32.51 19.22
C THR A 17 -6.20 32.80 18.92
N ASP A 18 -7.08 31.91 19.40
CA ASP A 18 -8.52 32.17 19.41
C ASP A 18 -8.92 33.22 20.47
N PHE A 19 -10.22 33.51 20.54
CA PHE A 19 -10.77 34.45 21.54
C PHE A 19 -10.49 34.02 22.99
N PHE A 20 -10.29 32.71 23.24
CA PHE A 20 -10.01 32.15 24.56
C PHE A 20 -8.52 32.07 24.88
N GLY A 21 -7.65 32.53 23.96
CA GLY A 21 -6.19 32.47 24.11
C GLY A 21 -5.55 31.15 23.74
N ASN A 22 -6.30 30.18 23.15
CA ASN A 22 -5.74 28.93 22.68
C ASN A 22 -5.02 29.14 21.35
N THR A 23 -3.87 28.52 21.18
CA THR A 23 -3.14 28.58 19.93
C THR A 23 -3.94 27.89 18.79
N LEU A 24 -4.19 28.65 17.73
CA LEU A 24 -4.85 28.09 16.55
C LEU A 24 -3.90 27.16 15.79
N PRO A 25 -4.38 25.99 15.37
CA PRO A 25 -3.61 25.11 14.49
C PRO A 25 -3.38 25.78 13.14
N GLY A 26 -2.26 25.41 12.49
CA GLY A 26 -1.94 25.93 11.18
C GLY A 26 -2.66 25.18 10.07
N GLY A 27 -2.79 25.83 8.92
CA GLY A 27 -3.40 25.24 7.73
C GLY A 27 -4.92 25.33 7.68
N SER A 28 -5.52 24.80 6.63
CA SER A 28 -6.96 24.66 6.51
C SER A 28 -7.41 23.29 7.04
N GLN A 29 -8.60 23.22 7.60
CA GLN A 29 -9.14 22.01 8.22
C GLN A 29 -9.25 20.81 7.26
N VAL A 30 -9.44 21.06 5.96
CA VAL A 30 -9.61 20.01 4.96
C VAL A 30 -8.33 19.76 4.14
N PHE A 31 -7.55 20.82 3.95
CA PHE A 31 -6.30 20.76 3.21
C PHE A 31 -5.25 21.65 3.90
N GLY A 32 -4.37 21.01 4.64
CA GLY A 32 -3.33 21.69 5.44
C GLY A 32 -2.25 22.41 4.62
N GLY A 33 -2.26 22.28 3.28
CA GLY A 33 -1.21 22.77 2.40
C GLY A 33 0.04 21.87 2.43
N PHE A 34 1.02 22.24 1.64
CA PHE A 34 2.34 21.57 1.62
C PHE A 34 3.34 22.42 2.42
N ARG A 35 4.04 21.75 3.33
CA ARG A 35 5.16 22.34 4.10
C ARG A 35 6.47 22.08 3.35
N PRO A 36 7.52 22.86 3.59
CA PRO A 36 8.85 22.57 3.03
C PRO A 36 9.32 21.13 3.31
N ASP A 37 9.02 20.60 4.51
CA ASP A 37 9.36 19.25 4.94
C ASP A 37 8.60 18.15 4.18
N ASN A 38 7.55 18.51 3.43
CA ASN A 38 6.83 17.58 2.56
C ASN A 38 7.49 17.40 1.20
N ALA A 39 8.50 18.24 0.87
CA ALA A 39 9.21 18.14 -0.40
C ALA A 39 10.05 16.86 -0.45
N VAL A 40 9.70 15.96 -1.36
CA VAL A 40 10.36 14.68 -1.54
C VAL A 40 10.67 14.47 -3.01
N SER A 41 11.92 14.14 -3.33
CA SER A 41 12.34 13.70 -4.66
C SER A 41 12.95 12.31 -4.53
N LYS A 42 12.21 11.29 -4.92
CA LYS A 42 12.61 9.87 -4.83
C LYS A 42 12.31 9.15 -6.13
N ASN A 43 13.19 8.24 -6.48
CA ASN A 43 13.02 7.36 -7.64
C ASN A 43 13.14 5.90 -7.23
N ARG A 44 12.62 5.02 -8.05
CA ARG A 44 12.72 3.57 -7.94
C ARG A 44 13.30 3.04 -9.23
N GLN A 45 14.23 2.11 -9.11
CA GLN A 45 14.74 1.29 -10.21
C GLN A 45 14.34 -0.15 -9.98
N SER A 46 14.06 -0.87 -11.06
CA SER A 46 13.79 -2.30 -11.00
C SER A 46 14.41 -3.01 -12.20
N VAL A 47 14.86 -4.23 -11.94
CA VAL A 47 15.32 -5.17 -12.98
C VAL A 47 14.51 -6.44 -12.83
N ALA A 48 14.00 -6.96 -13.95
CA ALA A 48 13.18 -8.16 -13.99
C ALA A 48 13.63 -9.11 -15.10
N GLY A 49 13.53 -10.41 -14.82
CA GLY A 49 13.66 -11.47 -15.81
C GLY A 49 12.50 -12.44 -15.68
N TYR A 50 12.01 -12.96 -16.80
CA TYR A 50 10.95 -13.96 -16.79
C TYR A 50 11.16 -15.03 -17.84
N VAL A 51 10.57 -16.20 -17.60
CA VAL A 51 10.46 -17.29 -18.55
C VAL A 51 9.01 -17.78 -18.55
N ASP A 52 8.56 -18.20 -19.72
CA ASP A 52 7.22 -18.76 -19.92
C ASP A 52 7.30 -19.90 -20.93
N PHE A 53 6.74 -21.06 -20.55
CA PHE A 53 6.70 -22.26 -21.36
C PHE A 53 5.26 -22.76 -21.46
N ALA A 54 4.70 -22.71 -22.66
CA ALA A 54 3.41 -23.31 -22.98
C ALA A 54 3.62 -24.52 -23.90
N LEU A 55 3.35 -25.71 -23.39
CA LEU A 55 3.63 -26.99 -24.07
C LEU A 55 2.36 -27.79 -24.29
N ASN A 56 2.09 -28.15 -25.52
CA ASN A 56 1.13 -29.20 -25.83
C ASN A 56 1.85 -30.57 -25.64
N ILE A 57 1.70 -31.13 -24.43
CA ILE A 57 2.33 -32.41 -24.07
C ILE A 57 1.68 -33.55 -24.88
N THR A 58 0.37 -33.45 -25.06
CA THR A 58 -0.44 -34.34 -25.91
C THR A 58 -1.56 -33.53 -26.57
N ASP A 59 -2.31 -34.13 -27.50
CA ASP A 59 -3.47 -33.49 -28.15
C ASP A 59 -4.59 -33.11 -27.15
N TRP A 60 -4.62 -33.76 -26.00
CA TRP A 60 -5.63 -33.55 -24.96
C TRP A 60 -5.09 -32.79 -23.75
N PHE A 61 -3.77 -32.63 -23.61
CA PHE A 61 -3.17 -32.00 -22.43
C PHE A 61 -2.17 -30.91 -22.82
N LEU A 62 -2.50 -29.69 -22.40
CA LEU A 62 -1.61 -28.52 -22.46
C LEU A 62 -1.19 -28.16 -21.03
N ALA A 63 0.11 -27.93 -20.83
CA ALA A 63 0.68 -27.38 -19.61
C ALA A 63 1.36 -26.04 -19.91
N ASP A 64 1.20 -25.09 -19.00
CA ASP A 64 1.81 -23.75 -19.04
C ASP A 64 2.50 -23.52 -17.70
N ALA A 65 3.75 -23.09 -17.75
CA ALA A 65 4.55 -22.78 -16.56
C ALA A 65 5.34 -21.50 -16.80
N ALA A 66 5.15 -20.52 -15.92
CA ALA A 66 5.87 -19.27 -15.96
C ALA A 66 6.56 -18.99 -14.63
N ALA A 67 7.70 -18.33 -14.67
CA ALA A 67 8.42 -17.84 -13.53
C ALA A 67 8.98 -16.42 -13.81
N ARG A 68 8.92 -15.55 -12.82
CA ARG A 68 9.38 -14.16 -12.90
C ARG A 68 10.13 -13.79 -11.63
N TYR A 69 11.34 -13.30 -11.81
CA TYR A 69 12.15 -12.70 -10.75
C TYR A 69 12.29 -11.21 -10.98
N GLU A 70 12.12 -10.42 -9.93
CA GLU A 70 12.29 -8.97 -9.97
C GLU A 70 13.10 -8.51 -8.77
N ASN A 71 13.91 -7.48 -8.97
CA ASN A 71 14.65 -6.81 -7.91
C ASN A 71 14.39 -5.30 -7.99
N TYR A 72 14.04 -4.72 -6.85
CA TYR A 72 13.70 -3.32 -6.68
C TYR A 72 14.68 -2.65 -5.73
N SER A 73 15.05 -1.40 -6.04
CA SER A 73 16.06 -0.64 -5.29
C SER A 73 15.66 -0.25 -3.86
N ASP A 74 14.38 -0.31 -3.52
CA ASP A 74 13.83 0.21 -2.26
C ASP A 74 13.22 -0.83 -1.32
N PHE A 75 12.70 -1.95 -1.81
CA PHE A 75 12.11 -2.97 -0.93
C PHE A 75 12.64 -4.40 -1.17
N GLY A 76 13.54 -4.59 -2.14
CA GLY A 76 14.22 -5.86 -2.39
C GLY A 76 13.62 -6.67 -3.52
N SER A 77 13.80 -8.00 -3.46
CA SER A 77 13.46 -8.91 -4.55
C SER A 77 12.17 -9.68 -4.30
N THR A 78 11.55 -10.09 -5.41
CA THR A 78 10.39 -10.96 -5.40
C THR A 78 10.51 -12.03 -6.48
N PHE A 79 9.95 -13.20 -6.18
CA PHE A 79 9.85 -14.32 -7.11
C PHE A 79 8.41 -14.78 -7.22
N ASN A 80 7.90 -14.84 -8.43
CA ASN A 80 6.53 -15.25 -8.72
C ASN A 80 6.51 -16.35 -9.76
N TYR A 81 5.55 -17.23 -9.65
CA TYR A 81 5.34 -18.32 -10.59
C TYR A 81 3.87 -18.53 -10.89
N LYS A 82 3.60 -19.14 -12.05
CA LYS A 82 2.29 -19.56 -12.49
C LYS A 82 2.41 -20.96 -13.06
N LEU A 83 1.45 -21.80 -12.72
CA LEU A 83 1.22 -23.10 -13.36
C LEU A 83 -0.22 -23.12 -13.86
N ALA A 84 -0.42 -23.51 -15.10
CA ALA A 84 -1.76 -23.66 -15.65
C ALA A 84 -1.83 -24.93 -16.54
N SER A 85 -3.02 -25.46 -16.67
CA SER A 85 -3.26 -26.61 -17.53
C SER A 85 -4.63 -26.56 -18.17
N ARG A 86 -4.73 -27.14 -19.36
CA ARG A 86 -5.98 -27.41 -20.04
C ARG A 86 -6.02 -28.89 -20.39
N ILE A 87 -7.11 -29.54 -19.98
CA ILE A 87 -7.38 -30.96 -20.28
C ILE A 87 -8.59 -31.02 -21.21
N LYS A 88 -8.40 -31.53 -22.41
CA LYS A 88 -9.47 -31.84 -23.35
C LYS A 88 -10.03 -33.21 -22.97
N VAL A 89 -11.14 -33.25 -22.25
CA VAL A 89 -11.80 -34.48 -21.80
C VAL A 89 -12.59 -35.13 -22.96
N ALA A 90 -13.19 -34.27 -23.79
CA ALA A 90 -13.89 -34.65 -25.01
C ALA A 90 -13.78 -33.51 -26.03
N ASP A 91 -14.17 -33.76 -27.30
CA ASP A 91 -14.11 -32.73 -28.35
C ASP A 91 -14.92 -31.50 -28.06
N ASN A 92 -15.94 -31.63 -27.23
CA ASN A 92 -16.82 -30.55 -26.81
C ASN A 92 -16.64 -30.15 -25.34
N PHE A 93 -15.73 -30.79 -24.57
CA PHE A 93 -15.55 -30.51 -23.14
C PHE A 93 -14.09 -30.38 -22.75
N ASN A 94 -13.75 -29.20 -22.18
CA ASN A 94 -12.42 -28.91 -21.68
C ASN A 94 -12.48 -28.46 -20.22
N LEU A 95 -11.51 -28.91 -19.42
CA LEU A 95 -11.24 -28.44 -18.07
C LEU A 95 -10.00 -27.55 -18.07
N ARG A 96 -9.99 -26.56 -17.18
CA ARG A 96 -8.86 -25.65 -16.97
C ARG A 96 -8.54 -25.54 -15.50
N PHE A 97 -7.25 -25.50 -15.19
CA PHE A 97 -6.75 -25.30 -13.85
C PHE A 97 -5.62 -24.26 -13.91
N ALA A 98 -5.55 -23.38 -12.93
CA ALA A 98 -4.39 -22.52 -12.78
C ALA A 98 -4.13 -22.22 -11.31
N GLY A 99 -2.83 -22.08 -10.98
CA GLY A 99 -2.36 -21.60 -9.70
C GLY A 99 -1.23 -20.62 -9.94
N SER A 100 -1.22 -19.51 -9.20
CA SER A 100 -0.18 -18.50 -9.34
C SER A 100 0.09 -17.77 -8.05
N THR A 101 1.31 -17.23 -7.93
CA THR A 101 1.65 -16.22 -6.96
C THR A 101 1.75 -14.87 -7.64
N GLY A 102 1.59 -13.81 -6.86
CA GLY A 102 1.74 -12.43 -7.32
C GLY A 102 2.18 -11.53 -6.18
N PHE A 103 2.52 -10.31 -6.49
CA PHE A 103 2.87 -9.30 -5.49
C PHE A 103 2.41 -7.91 -5.93
N ARG A 104 2.33 -7.01 -4.96
CA ARG A 104 2.19 -5.58 -5.20
C ARG A 104 3.28 -4.84 -4.44
N ALA A 105 4.14 -4.11 -5.15
CA ALA A 105 5.12 -3.24 -4.55
C ALA A 105 4.42 -2.11 -3.76
N PRO A 106 4.92 -1.72 -2.58
CA PRO A 106 4.48 -0.48 -1.94
C PRO A 106 4.64 0.67 -2.93
N SER A 107 3.67 1.55 -3.04
CA SER A 107 3.85 2.72 -3.90
C SER A 107 4.92 3.65 -3.31
N ILE A 108 5.63 4.39 -4.16
CA ILE A 108 6.59 5.42 -3.73
C ILE A 108 5.90 6.43 -2.81
N HIS A 109 4.65 6.77 -3.11
CA HIS A 109 3.85 7.64 -2.26
C HIS A 109 3.58 7.05 -0.86
N GLN A 110 3.30 5.75 -0.76
CA GLN A 110 3.10 5.11 0.56
C GLN A 110 4.38 5.07 1.39
N ILE A 111 5.53 4.82 0.75
CA ILE A 111 6.83 4.75 1.44
C ILE A 111 7.27 6.13 1.96
N TYR A 112 7.09 7.18 1.15
CA TYR A 112 7.63 8.51 1.42
C TYR A 112 6.54 9.55 1.73
N TYR A 113 5.32 9.11 2.06
CA TYR A 113 4.24 10.01 2.40
C TYR A 113 4.58 10.79 3.67
N ASN A 114 4.44 12.10 3.60
CA ASN A 114 4.74 12.99 4.70
C ASN A 114 3.82 14.21 4.62
N VAL A 115 2.71 14.17 5.33
CA VAL A 115 1.71 15.24 5.36
C VAL A 115 1.19 15.40 6.78
N THR A 116 1.00 16.64 7.20
CA THR A 116 0.26 16.96 8.43
C THR A 116 -1.08 17.58 8.05
N SER A 117 -2.15 17.08 8.65
CA SER A 117 -3.50 17.59 8.46
C SER A 117 -4.14 17.91 9.82
N THR A 118 -5.00 18.92 9.84
CA THR A 118 -5.75 19.29 11.03
C THR A 118 -7.08 18.55 11.02
N LEU A 119 -7.32 17.75 12.06
CA LEU A 119 -8.57 17.00 12.24
C LEU A 119 -9.33 17.56 13.46
N PHE A 120 -10.64 17.68 13.31
CA PHE A 120 -11.52 18.00 14.42
C PHE A 120 -12.01 16.71 15.07
N THR A 121 -11.52 16.44 16.29
CA THR A 121 -11.84 15.22 17.02
C THR A 121 -12.17 15.57 18.47
N SER A 122 -13.29 15.06 18.98
CA SER A 122 -13.73 15.26 20.37
C SER A 122 -13.80 16.74 20.79
N GLY A 123 -14.24 17.61 19.89
CA GLY A 123 -14.38 19.04 20.19
C GLY A 123 -13.08 19.85 20.10
N GLN A 124 -11.97 19.24 19.69
CA GLN A 124 -10.67 19.88 19.56
C GLN A 124 -10.08 19.73 18.17
N LEU A 125 -9.32 20.75 17.76
CA LEU A 125 -8.51 20.68 16.54
C LEU A 125 -7.17 20.02 16.88
N LEU A 126 -6.87 18.91 16.24
CA LEU A 126 -5.64 18.15 16.45
C LEU A 126 -4.83 18.12 15.15
N GLU A 127 -3.53 18.41 15.27
CA GLU A 127 -2.58 18.21 14.18
C GLU A 127 -2.19 16.74 14.12
N VAL A 128 -2.52 16.06 13.01
CA VAL A 128 -2.22 14.65 12.76
C VAL A 128 -1.24 14.53 11.62
N GLY A 129 -0.07 13.96 11.90
CA GLY A 129 0.95 13.68 10.92
C GLY A 129 0.79 12.27 10.35
N THR A 130 0.74 12.12 9.02
CA THR A 130 0.95 10.84 8.37
C THR A 130 2.36 10.86 7.80
N PHE A 131 3.26 10.07 8.39
CA PHE A 131 4.69 10.16 8.11
C PHE A 131 5.23 8.89 7.49
N SER A 132 6.34 9.05 6.76
CA SER A 132 7.15 7.93 6.25
C SER A 132 7.64 7.04 7.39
N ASN A 133 7.74 5.73 7.12
CA ASN A 133 8.28 4.76 8.07
C ASN A 133 9.80 4.95 8.34
N ASP A 134 10.48 5.75 7.53
CA ASP A 134 11.88 6.16 7.77
C ASP A 134 11.99 7.39 8.70
N SER A 135 10.87 7.99 9.10
CA SER A 135 10.86 9.17 9.97
C SER A 135 11.38 8.85 11.38
N LYS A 136 11.89 9.88 12.06
CA LYS A 136 12.36 9.78 13.46
C LYS A 136 11.26 9.23 14.38
N ILE A 137 10.02 9.70 14.21
CA ILE A 137 8.88 9.26 15.03
C ILE A 137 8.58 7.78 14.76
N ALA A 138 8.55 7.35 13.49
CA ALA A 138 8.31 5.96 13.14
C ALA A 138 9.35 5.02 13.77
N ASN A 139 10.62 5.39 13.70
CA ASN A 139 11.71 4.62 14.30
C ASN A 139 11.57 4.54 15.83
N LEU A 140 11.21 5.62 16.51
CA LEU A 140 11.00 5.65 17.96
C LEU A 140 9.77 4.84 18.40
N LEU A 141 8.77 4.71 17.56
CA LEU A 141 7.58 3.89 17.79
C LEU A 141 7.76 2.43 17.35
N GLY A 142 8.90 2.07 16.76
CA GLY A 142 9.16 0.73 16.27
C GLY A 142 8.35 0.34 15.02
N ILE A 143 7.90 1.34 14.24
CA ILE A 143 7.15 1.09 13.01
C ILE A 143 8.10 0.48 11.96
N PRO A 144 7.81 -0.71 11.43
CA PRO A 144 8.67 -1.36 10.47
C PRO A 144 8.59 -0.70 9.08
N LYS A 145 9.63 -0.89 8.28
CA LYS A 145 9.60 -0.50 6.87
C LYS A 145 8.55 -1.30 6.10
N LEU A 146 7.95 -0.66 5.10
CA LEU A 146 6.97 -1.32 4.25
C LEU A 146 7.61 -2.44 3.42
N LYS A 147 6.89 -3.54 3.34
CA LYS A 147 7.17 -4.69 2.47
C LYS A 147 6.14 -4.76 1.34
N GLN A 148 6.43 -5.57 0.36
CA GLN A 148 5.45 -5.90 -0.69
C GLN A 148 4.23 -6.65 -0.12
N GLU A 149 3.07 -6.43 -0.69
CA GLU A 149 1.94 -7.33 -0.52
C GLU A 149 2.16 -8.57 -1.39
N THR A 150 1.76 -9.73 -0.92
CA THR A 150 1.85 -10.97 -1.70
C THR A 150 0.46 -11.54 -1.94
N SER A 151 0.31 -12.28 -3.04
CA SER A 151 -0.94 -12.95 -3.34
C SER A 151 -0.72 -14.39 -3.81
N LYS A 152 -1.69 -15.24 -3.50
CA LYS A 152 -1.82 -16.61 -4.01
C LYS A 152 -3.19 -16.77 -4.62
N SER A 153 -3.22 -17.24 -5.86
CA SER A 153 -4.46 -17.42 -6.60
C SER A 153 -4.55 -18.85 -7.13
N ALA A 154 -5.75 -19.40 -7.09
CA ALA A 154 -6.09 -20.67 -7.70
C ALA A 154 -7.41 -20.54 -8.48
N SER A 155 -7.51 -21.20 -9.62
CA SER A 155 -8.75 -21.23 -10.38
C SER A 155 -8.98 -22.60 -11.01
N VAL A 156 -10.26 -22.92 -11.20
CA VAL A 156 -10.73 -24.09 -11.93
C VAL A 156 -11.90 -23.68 -12.80
N GLY A 157 -11.94 -24.18 -14.02
CA GLY A 157 -13.04 -23.87 -14.92
C GLY A 157 -13.26 -24.95 -15.97
N PHE A 158 -14.39 -24.86 -16.65
CA PHE A 158 -14.69 -25.71 -17.79
C PHE A 158 -15.27 -24.92 -18.95
N THR A 159 -15.17 -25.51 -20.12
CA THR A 159 -15.87 -25.06 -21.33
C THR A 159 -16.61 -26.24 -21.92
N TYR A 160 -17.90 -26.10 -22.17
CA TYR A 160 -18.75 -27.07 -22.79
C TYR A 160 -19.42 -26.49 -24.06
N LYS A 161 -19.23 -27.16 -25.18
CA LYS A 161 -19.85 -26.80 -26.47
C LYS A 161 -21.03 -27.70 -26.76
N ILE A 162 -22.15 -27.14 -27.13
CA ILE A 162 -23.36 -27.85 -27.58
C ILE A 162 -23.52 -27.57 -29.10
N PRO A 163 -22.98 -28.45 -29.98
CA PRO A 163 -22.98 -28.16 -31.41
C PRO A 163 -24.37 -27.99 -32.01
N LEU A 164 -25.33 -28.78 -31.58
CA LEU A 164 -26.73 -28.75 -32.07
C LEU A 164 -27.42 -27.37 -31.80
N ALA A 165 -27.05 -26.69 -30.72
CA ALA A 165 -27.61 -25.39 -30.36
C ALA A 165 -26.67 -24.23 -30.73
N ASN A 166 -25.51 -24.51 -31.32
CA ASN A 166 -24.44 -23.55 -31.56
C ASN A 166 -24.11 -22.71 -30.30
N LEU A 167 -24.14 -23.37 -29.11
CA LEU A 167 -23.99 -22.73 -27.79
C LEU A 167 -22.67 -23.20 -27.16
N THR A 168 -21.94 -22.25 -26.57
CA THR A 168 -20.79 -22.53 -25.71
C THR A 168 -21.04 -21.99 -24.31
N ILE A 169 -20.92 -22.86 -23.32
CA ILE A 169 -21.03 -22.54 -21.89
C ILE A 169 -19.62 -22.57 -21.31
N THR A 170 -19.26 -21.51 -20.58
CA THR A 170 -18.01 -21.43 -19.82
C THR A 170 -18.32 -21.02 -18.40
N ALA A 171 -17.75 -21.72 -17.42
CA ALA A 171 -17.83 -21.36 -16.02
C ALA A 171 -16.45 -21.49 -15.37
N ASP A 172 -16.09 -20.50 -14.54
CA ASP A 172 -14.83 -20.48 -13.83
C ASP A 172 -15.09 -20.10 -12.36
N GLY A 173 -14.47 -20.85 -11.44
CA GLY A 173 -14.35 -20.53 -10.04
C GLY A 173 -12.91 -20.11 -9.73
N TYR A 174 -12.74 -19.14 -8.85
CA TYR A 174 -11.41 -18.71 -8.42
C TYR A 174 -11.36 -18.39 -6.94
N PHE A 175 -10.18 -18.52 -6.37
CA PHE A 175 -9.85 -18.11 -5.01
C PHE A 175 -8.57 -17.29 -5.04
N THR A 176 -8.55 -16.16 -4.31
CA THR A 176 -7.36 -15.34 -4.16
C THR A 176 -7.21 -14.95 -2.69
N ARG A 177 -6.03 -15.20 -2.15
CA ARG A 177 -5.60 -14.71 -0.82
C ARG A 177 -4.54 -13.64 -1.03
N ILE A 178 -4.64 -12.55 -0.27
CA ILE A 178 -3.66 -11.45 -0.25
C ILE A 178 -3.16 -11.33 1.18
N ASP A 179 -1.85 -11.51 1.34
CA ASP A 179 -1.15 -11.40 2.61
C ASP A 179 -0.34 -10.08 2.66
N ASP A 180 0.02 -9.61 3.86
CA ASP A 180 0.81 -8.38 4.08
C ASP A 180 0.18 -7.10 3.47
N ARG A 181 -1.14 -6.97 3.45
CA ARG A 181 -1.80 -5.79 2.88
C ARG A 181 -1.34 -4.50 3.55
N ILE A 182 -1.05 -3.49 2.74
CA ILE A 182 -0.65 -2.17 3.25
C ILE A 182 -1.90 -1.39 3.66
N LEU A 183 -1.95 -1.05 4.93
CA LEU A 183 -3.05 -0.33 5.57
C LEU A 183 -2.52 0.92 6.27
N LEU A 184 -3.40 1.91 6.47
CA LEU A 184 -3.11 3.05 7.34
C LEU A 184 -3.45 2.65 8.77
N THR A 185 -2.56 2.92 9.73
CA THR A 185 -2.80 2.65 11.15
C THR A 185 -3.87 3.56 11.73
N GLY A 186 -4.38 3.20 12.89
CA GLY A 186 -5.01 4.15 13.79
C GLY A 186 -4.03 5.25 14.22
N GLN A 187 -4.54 6.23 14.98
CA GLN A 187 -3.73 7.34 15.47
C GLN A 187 -2.94 6.95 16.71
N PHE A 188 -1.63 7.19 16.68
CA PHE A 188 -0.76 7.13 17.85
C PHE A 188 -0.74 8.52 18.50
N SER A 189 -1.44 8.65 19.63
CA SER A 189 -1.52 9.91 20.35
C SER A 189 -0.21 10.23 21.06
N ARG A 190 0.23 11.50 21.02
CA ARG A 190 1.36 12.01 21.79
C ARG A 190 1.23 11.73 23.29
N ALA A 191 0.01 11.71 23.83
CA ALA A 191 -0.22 11.44 25.24
C ALA A 191 0.17 10.01 25.65
N ALA A 192 0.04 9.04 24.74
CA ALA A 192 0.23 7.62 25.00
C ALA A 192 1.65 7.09 24.74
N VAL A 193 2.59 7.94 24.27
CA VAL A 193 3.94 7.50 23.89
C VAL A 193 4.97 7.86 24.97
N SER A 194 6.17 7.28 24.87
CA SER A 194 7.29 7.51 25.78
C SER A 194 7.76 8.98 25.77
N ALA A 195 8.46 9.41 26.81
CA ALA A 195 9.00 10.78 26.92
C ALA A 195 9.92 11.15 25.74
N VAL A 196 10.72 10.19 25.26
CA VAL A 196 11.62 10.38 24.11
C VAL A 196 10.82 10.59 22.84
N ALA A 197 9.78 9.80 22.61
CA ALA A 197 8.90 9.98 21.47
C ALA A 197 8.13 11.30 21.54
N LYS A 198 7.67 11.75 22.72
CA LYS A 198 7.00 13.05 22.89
C LYS A 198 7.83 14.21 22.36
N ALA A 199 9.14 14.22 22.59
CA ALA A 199 10.02 15.27 22.05
C ALA A 199 10.01 15.31 20.50
N ALA A 200 9.93 14.15 19.84
CA ALA A 200 9.83 14.09 18.38
C ALA A 200 8.47 14.58 17.87
N TYR A 201 7.38 14.34 18.61
CA TYR A 201 6.06 14.93 18.31
C TYR A 201 6.07 16.45 18.44
N ASP A 202 6.75 16.98 19.46
CA ASP A 202 6.89 18.43 19.68
C ASP A 202 7.71 19.08 18.57
N GLU A 203 8.79 18.44 18.14
CA GLU A 203 9.62 18.87 17.01
C GLU A 203 8.80 18.89 15.70
N ALA A 204 7.97 17.88 15.46
CA ALA A 204 7.10 17.80 14.29
C ALA A 204 5.81 18.63 14.41
N GLN A 205 5.54 19.22 15.58
CA GLN A 205 4.33 20.00 15.88
C GLN A 205 3.02 19.23 15.63
N VAL A 206 2.96 17.97 16.07
CA VAL A 206 1.78 17.12 15.91
C VAL A 206 1.27 16.56 17.22
N ASN A 207 -0.04 16.34 17.33
CA ASN A 207 -0.70 15.75 18.47
C ASN A 207 -0.86 14.24 18.35
N ALA A 208 -0.91 13.75 17.12
CA ALA A 208 -0.99 12.33 16.79
C ALA A 208 -0.28 12.02 15.48
N THR A 209 0.03 10.76 15.27
CA THR A 209 0.66 10.28 14.03
C THR A 209 -0.02 9.02 13.52
N GLN A 210 0.06 8.80 12.19
CA GLN A 210 -0.38 7.60 11.51
C GLN A 210 0.71 7.15 10.53
N PHE A 211 0.71 5.87 10.22
CA PHE A 211 1.71 5.27 9.32
C PHE A 211 1.04 4.26 8.39
N PHE A 212 1.59 4.10 7.20
CA PHE A 212 1.29 2.92 6.41
C PHE A 212 2.08 1.73 6.98
N VAL A 213 1.41 0.61 7.18
CA VAL A 213 2.01 -0.63 7.69
C VAL A 213 1.48 -1.83 6.93
N ASN A 214 2.26 -2.90 6.86
CA ASN A 214 1.72 -4.18 6.40
C ASN A 214 0.86 -4.78 7.52
N ALA A 215 -0.30 -5.30 7.16
CA ALA A 215 -1.17 -6.02 8.09
C ALA A 215 -0.42 -7.23 8.68
N ILE A 216 -0.63 -7.50 9.95
CA ILE A 216 -0.19 -8.74 10.60
C ILE A 216 -1.35 -9.72 10.42
N ASP A 217 -1.10 -10.84 9.71
CA ASP A 217 -2.08 -11.93 9.50
C ASP A 217 -2.15 -12.86 10.71
#